data_5cd4cd929340dd8643ce4f0d92ed6f8e
#
_entry.id   5cd4cd929340dd8643ce4f0d92ed6f8e
#
_cell.length_a   1.000
_cell.length_b   1.000
_cell.length_c   1.000
_cell.angle_alpha   90.00
_cell.angle_beta   90.00
_cell.angle_gamma   90.00
#
_symmetry.space_group_name_H-M   'P 1'
#
loop_
_entity.id
_entity.type
_entity.pdbx_description
1 polymer ?
#
loop_
_entity_poly.entity_id
_entity_poly.type
_entity_poly.pdbx_seq_one_letter_code
_entity_poly.pdbx_strand_id
1 'polypeptide(L)'
;MKKFLILLFFILLTLPLYADEVILSTGIAINDIPKAFFGSWRITAQLVNTNSYGTFKPVSADMWNLSRVGDKITLSNPFSGANAEISVRAVEGNLVVFSKKAPYDNKILTDTVTIRLSDNKFSGINDLTLESYSLVDNHLMKTEHAKYTIKGEKISGESILKN
;
A
#
# COMPACT_ATOMS: atom_id res chain seq x y z
N MET A 1 27.18 5.48 53.97
CA MET A 1 27.40 4.80 52.69
C MET A 1 26.15 4.22 52.01
N LYS A 2 25.04 3.94 52.73
CA LYS A 2 23.79 3.38 52.11
C LYS A 2 22.96 4.35 51.28
N LYS A 3 23.10 5.66 51.44
CA LYS A 3 22.33 6.67 50.70
C LYS A 3 22.87 6.98 49.30
N PHE A 4 24.11 6.66 48.99
CA PHE A 4 24.74 6.89 47.70
C PHE A 4 24.37 5.81 46.65
N LEU A 5 24.03 4.61 47.14
CA LEU A 5 23.66 3.49 46.24
C LEU A 5 22.26 3.64 45.62
N ILE A 6 21.36 4.35 46.30
CA ILE A 6 19.97 4.57 45.81
C ILE A 6 19.94 5.61 44.69
N LEU A 7 20.82 6.59 44.71
CA LEU A 7 20.89 7.61 43.67
C LEU A 7 21.42 7.06 42.33
N LEU A 8 22.33 6.08 42.41
CA LEU A 8 22.89 5.43 41.19
C LEU A 8 21.86 4.56 40.47
N PHE A 9 20.91 3.97 41.21
CA PHE A 9 19.89 3.10 40.62
C PHE A 9 18.81 3.88 39.84
N PHE A 10 18.55 5.14 40.21
CA PHE A 10 17.56 5.99 39.52
C PHE A 10 18.08 6.57 38.20
N ILE A 11 19.42 6.72 38.04
CA ILE A 11 20.02 7.23 36.80
C ILE A 11 19.99 6.19 35.67
N LEU A 12 19.93 4.90 35.99
CA LEU A 12 19.89 3.80 35.02
C LEU A 12 18.50 3.60 34.37
N LEU A 13 17.45 4.24 34.90
CA LEU A 13 16.07 4.09 34.42
C LEU A 13 15.65 5.12 33.35
N THR A 14 16.53 6.05 32.99
CA THR A 14 16.23 7.13 32.04
C THR A 14 16.98 7.04 30.72
N LEU A 15 17.42 5.84 30.32
CA LEU A 15 17.92 5.67 28.97
C LEU A 15 16.72 5.74 28.03
N PRO A 16 16.68 6.72 27.11
CA PRO A 16 15.64 6.74 26.10
C PRO A 16 15.77 5.45 25.27
N LEU A 17 14.72 4.63 25.27
CA LEU A 17 14.59 3.55 24.30
C LEU A 17 14.41 4.26 22.93
N TYR A 18 15.50 4.43 22.21
CA TYR A 18 15.43 4.73 20.78
C TYR A 18 14.88 3.47 20.12
N ALA A 19 13.59 3.47 19.85
CA ALA A 19 13.04 2.52 18.91
C ALA A 19 13.64 2.85 17.55
N ASP A 20 14.46 1.95 17.00
CA ASP A 20 14.98 2.09 15.64
C ASP A 20 13.80 2.28 14.69
N GLU A 21 13.79 3.38 13.95
CA GLU A 21 12.77 3.66 12.98
C GLU A 21 12.91 2.66 11.82
N VAL A 22 11.85 1.94 11.50
CA VAL A 22 11.84 0.99 10.39
C VAL A 22 11.76 1.78 9.09
N ILE A 23 12.79 1.65 8.26
CA ILE A 23 12.86 2.24 6.92
C ILE A 23 12.53 1.18 5.88
N LEU A 24 11.59 1.49 4.98
CA LEU A 24 11.23 0.63 3.87
C LEU A 24 12.36 0.55 2.83
N SER A 25 12.35 -0.49 2.01
CA SER A 25 13.32 -0.65 0.89
C SER A 25 13.31 0.51 -0.12
N THR A 26 12.26 1.34 -0.10
CA THR A 26 12.12 2.58 -0.89
C THR A 26 12.73 3.81 -0.23
N GLY A 27 13.28 3.68 0.98
CA GLY A 27 13.84 4.79 1.77
C GLY A 27 12.79 5.61 2.54
N ILE A 28 11.51 5.20 2.54
CA ILE A 28 10.44 5.88 3.28
C ILE A 28 10.39 5.31 4.70
N ALA A 29 10.36 6.20 5.68
CA ALA A 29 10.15 5.80 7.05
C ALA A 29 8.72 5.27 7.24
N ILE A 30 8.59 4.12 7.88
CA ILE A 30 7.28 3.47 8.00
C ILE A 30 6.30 4.32 8.81
N ASN A 31 6.80 5.14 9.74
CA ASN A 31 5.99 6.05 10.55
C ASN A 31 5.45 7.25 9.77
N ASP A 32 6.01 7.56 8.59
CA ASP A 32 5.50 8.58 7.69
C ASP A 32 4.19 8.14 7.01
N ILE A 33 3.94 6.82 6.95
CA ILE A 33 2.71 6.29 6.36
C ILE A 33 1.56 6.54 7.33
N PRO A 34 0.50 7.27 6.90
CA PRO A 34 -0.64 7.52 7.76
C PRO A 34 -1.25 6.22 8.30
N LYS A 35 -1.48 6.10 9.59
CA LYS A 35 -2.10 4.91 10.21
C LYS A 35 -3.45 4.57 9.56
N ALA A 36 -4.19 5.59 9.13
CA ALA A 36 -5.43 5.43 8.40
C ALA A 36 -5.30 4.69 7.05
N PHE A 37 -4.10 4.61 6.47
CA PHE A 37 -3.84 3.82 5.27
C PHE A 37 -4.14 2.33 5.49
N PHE A 38 -3.81 1.82 6.68
CA PHE A 38 -4.01 0.42 7.03
C PHE A 38 -5.46 0.12 7.38
N GLY A 39 -5.89 -1.12 7.12
CA GLY A 39 -7.24 -1.62 7.37
C GLY A 39 -7.95 -2.10 6.12
N SER A 40 -9.24 -2.38 6.24
CA SER A 40 -10.06 -2.92 5.15
C SER A 40 -10.86 -1.81 4.48
N TRP A 41 -10.85 -1.81 3.16
CA TRP A 41 -11.45 -0.80 2.31
C TRP A 41 -12.36 -1.43 1.26
N ARG A 42 -13.55 -0.87 1.07
CA ARG A 42 -14.38 -1.10 -0.10
C ARG A 42 -13.97 -0.12 -1.20
N ILE A 43 -13.59 -0.64 -2.35
CA ILE A 43 -13.10 0.15 -3.47
C ILE A 43 -14.13 0.15 -4.60
N THR A 44 -14.32 1.30 -5.22
CA THR A 44 -14.99 1.43 -6.52
C THR A 44 -14.02 2.09 -7.50
N ALA A 45 -13.93 1.55 -8.70
CA ALA A 45 -13.07 2.05 -9.75
C ALA A 45 -13.89 2.33 -11.01
N GLN A 46 -13.64 3.45 -11.64
CA GLN A 46 -14.25 3.86 -12.91
C GLN A 46 -13.15 4.11 -13.93
N LEU A 47 -13.23 3.43 -15.07
CA LEU A 47 -12.28 3.56 -16.17
C LEU A 47 -12.34 4.97 -16.76
N VAL A 48 -11.16 5.60 -16.83
CA VAL A 48 -10.99 6.91 -17.46
C VAL A 48 -10.51 6.74 -18.90
N ASN A 49 -9.52 5.84 -19.08
CA ASN A 49 -8.85 5.64 -20.35
C ASN A 49 -8.24 4.24 -20.41
N THR A 50 -8.21 3.63 -21.60
CA THR A 50 -7.50 2.38 -21.87
C THR A 50 -7.20 2.26 -23.37
N ASN A 51 -6.14 1.52 -23.71
CA ASN A 51 -5.91 1.03 -25.07
C ASN A 51 -6.48 -0.38 -25.32
N SER A 52 -7.20 -0.96 -24.34
CA SER A 52 -7.74 -2.33 -24.44
C SER A 52 -9.06 -2.50 -23.67
N TYR A 53 -10.18 -2.07 -24.30
CA TYR A 53 -11.52 -2.19 -23.72
C TYR A 53 -12.00 -3.64 -23.53
N GLY A 54 -11.42 -4.59 -24.24
CA GLY A 54 -11.74 -6.01 -24.04
C GLY A 54 -11.13 -6.62 -22.79
N THR A 55 -10.02 -6.01 -22.30
CA THR A 55 -9.28 -6.49 -21.12
C THR A 55 -9.77 -5.78 -19.85
N PHE A 56 -9.98 -4.47 -19.90
CA PHE A 56 -10.29 -3.64 -18.75
C PHE A 56 -11.75 -3.25 -18.70
N LYS A 57 -12.42 -3.57 -17.58
CA LYS A 57 -13.84 -3.29 -17.38
C LYS A 57 -14.09 -1.79 -17.15
N PRO A 58 -15.21 -1.22 -17.63
CA PRO A 58 -15.54 0.18 -17.38
C PRO A 58 -15.71 0.56 -15.92
N VAL A 59 -16.25 -0.37 -15.12
CA VAL A 59 -16.45 -0.21 -13.67
C VAL A 59 -16.06 -1.49 -12.97
N SER A 60 -15.42 -1.36 -11.83
CA SER A 60 -15.14 -2.49 -10.94
C SER A 60 -15.36 -2.10 -9.49
N ALA A 61 -15.67 -3.10 -8.66
CA ALA A 61 -15.69 -3.01 -7.21
C ALA A 61 -14.73 -4.06 -6.66
N ASP A 62 -14.04 -3.71 -5.59
CA ASP A 62 -13.03 -4.56 -4.97
C ASP A 62 -12.98 -4.37 -3.46
N MET A 63 -12.31 -5.28 -2.77
CA MET A 63 -11.99 -5.20 -1.35
C MET A 63 -10.48 -5.24 -1.19
N TRP A 64 -9.95 -4.22 -0.52
CA TRP A 64 -8.55 -4.19 -0.16
C TRP A 64 -8.40 -4.30 1.35
N ASN A 65 -7.54 -5.20 1.78
CA ASN A 65 -7.05 -5.23 3.14
C ASN A 65 -5.56 -4.86 3.12
N LEU A 66 -5.26 -3.67 3.60
CA LEU A 66 -3.91 -3.14 3.73
C LEU A 66 -3.40 -3.44 5.13
N SER A 67 -2.38 -4.27 5.22
CA SER A 67 -1.79 -4.69 6.50
C SER A 67 -0.28 -4.55 6.49
N ARG A 68 0.30 -4.52 7.69
CA ARG A 68 1.74 -4.38 7.89
C ARG A 68 2.25 -5.42 8.85
N VAL A 69 3.39 -6.03 8.53
CA VAL A 69 4.17 -6.86 9.45
C VAL A 69 5.65 -6.47 9.30
N GLY A 70 6.20 -5.86 10.34
CA GLY A 70 7.57 -5.30 10.29
C GLY A 70 7.69 -4.21 9.22
N ASP A 71 8.61 -4.40 8.30
CA ASP A 71 8.87 -3.53 7.14
C ASP A 71 8.05 -3.89 5.88
N LYS A 72 7.26 -4.95 5.94
CA LYS A 72 6.44 -5.42 4.81
C LYS A 72 5.02 -4.91 4.90
N ILE A 73 4.53 -4.36 3.79
CA ILE A 73 3.15 -3.95 3.63
C ILE A 73 2.53 -4.83 2.57
N THR A 74 1.36 -5.39 2.88
CA THR A 74 0.63 -6.29 1.98
C THR A 74 -0.73 -5.72 1.66
N LEU A 75 -1.16 -5.96 0.43
CA LEU A 75 -2.52 -5.75 -0.03
C LEU A 75 -3.13 -7.11 -0.35
N SER A 76 -4.16 -7.48 0.36
CA SER A 76 -4.90 -8.70 0.11
C SER A 76 -6.36 -8.41 -0.24
N ASN A 77 -6.95 -9.29 -1.04
CA ASN A 77 -8.37 -9.29 -1.34
C ASN A 77 -9.01 -10.53 -0.71
N PRO A 78 -9.86 -10.39 0.32
CA PRO A 78 -10.44 -11.52 1.02
C PRO A 78 -11.42 -12.36 0.18
N PHE A 79 -11.95 -11.80 -0.92
CA PHE A 79 -12.89 -12.51 -1.78
C PHE A 79 -12.20 -13.34 -2.87
N SER A 80 -11.13 -12.81 -3.46
CA SER A 80 -10.37 -13.53 -4.50
C SER A 80 -9.21 -14.34 -3.94
N GLY A 81 -8.83 -14.13 -2.68
CA GLY A 81 -7.63 -14.71 -2.08
C GLY A 81 -6.32 -14.11 -2.61
N ALA A 82 -6.40 -13.11 -3.49
CA ALA A 82 -5.20 -12.42 -3.99
C ALA A 82 -4.46 -11.73 -2.84
N ASN A 83 -3.14 -11.88 -2.84
CA ASN A 83 -2.24 -11.28 -1.86
C ASN A 83 -0.96 -10.86 -2.57
N ALA A 84 -0.52 -9.63 -2.32
CA ALA A 84 0.70 -9.08 -2.87
C ALA A 84 1.39 -8.16 -1.88
N GLU A 85 2.71 -8.22 -1.82
CA GLU A 85 3.51 -7.20 -1.17
C GLU A 85 3.47 -5.93 -2.02
N ILE A 86 3.27 -4.78 -1.38
CA ILE A 86 3.28 -3.48 -2.05
C ILE A 86 4.51 -2.68 -1.68
N SER A 87 5.00 -1.89 -2.63
CA SER A 87 6.07 -0.91 -2.41
C SER A 87 5.46 0.48 -2.30
N VAL A 88 5.55 1.09 -1.14
CA VAL A 88 5.19 2.51 -0.98
C VAL A 88 6.29 3.35 -1.62
N ARG A 89 5.92 4.24 -2.54
CA ARG A 89 6.84 5.03 -3.37
C ARG A 89 6.99 6.47 -2.91
N ALA A 90 5.92 7.03 -2.37
CA ALA A 90 5.91 8.38 -1.82
C ALA A 90 4.83 8.53 -0.75
N VAL A 91 5.09 9.39 0.21
CA VAL A 91 4.14 9.83 1.24
C VAL A 91 4.31 11.34 1.41
N GLU A 92 3.22 12.10 1.28
CA GLU A 92 3.17 13.54 1.49
C GLU A 92 1.90 13.89 2.28
N GLY A 93 2.03 13.94 3.59
CA GLY A 93 0.88 14.09 4.49
C GLY A 93 -0.12 12.94 4.32
N ASN A 94 -1.31 13.21 3.81
CA ASN A 94 -2.35 12.22 3.55
C ASN A 94 -2.33 11.62 2.12
N LEU A 95 -1.37 12.03 1.29
CA LEU A 95 -1.13 11.43 -0.03
C LEU A 95 -0.20 10.23 0.11
N VAL A 96 -0.61 9.09 -0.44
CA VAL A 96 0.20 7.86 -0.49
C VAL A 96 0.25 7.35 -1.92
N VAL A 97 1.45 7.10 -2.41
CA VAL A 97 1.70 6.45 -3.70
C VAL A 97 2.32 5.09 -3.43
N PHE A 98 1.74 4.05 -3.97
CA PHE A 98 2.27 2.70 -3.87
C PHE A 98 2.13 1.92 -5.17
N SER A 99 2.91 0.86 -5.32
CA SER A 99 2.85 -0.02 -6.47
C SER A 99 2.97 -1.47 -6.07
N LYS A 100 2.43 -2.35 -6.90
CA LYS A 100 2.63 -3.79 -6.85
C LYS A 100 2.88 -4.35 -8.23
N LYS A 101 3.58 -5.49 -8.28
CA LYS A 101 3.71 -6.32 -9.47
C LYS A 101 3.13 -7.70 -9.17
N ALA A 102 2.27 -8.18 -10.02
CA ALA A 102 1.65 -9.49 -9.92
C ALA A 102 1.91 -10.26 -11.22
N PRO A 103 2.85 -11.22 -11.20
CA PRO A 103 3.01 -12.15 -12.32
C PRO A 103 1.87 -13.15 -12.30
N TYR A 104 1.32 -13.44 -13.46
CA TYR A 104 0.41 -14.56 -13.63
C TYR A 104 0.50 -15.14 -15.04
N ASP A 105 0.77 -16.45 -15.13
CA ASP A 105 1.13 -17.12 -16.38
C ASP A 105 2.29 -16.40 -17.11
N ASN A 106 2.09 -16.09 -18.39
CA ASN A 106 3.02 -15.34 -19.21
C ASN A 106 2.78 -13.83 -19.19
N LYS A 107 2.17 -13.31 -18.13
CA LYS A 107 1.82 -11.89 -17.99
C LYS A 107 2.37 -11.29 -16.70
N ILE A 108 2.61 -9.99 -16.74
CA ILE A 108 2.95 -9.20 -15.55
C ILE A 108 1.98 -8.02 -15.47
N LEU A 109 1.21 -7.96 -14.41
CA LEU A 109 0.39 -6.79 -14.08
C LEU A 109 1.19 -5.89 -13.15
N THR A 110 1.49 -4.69 -13.61
CA THR A 110 2.01 -3.60 -12.76
C THR A 110 0.87 -2.65 -12.43
N ASP A 111 0.69 -2.37 -11.16
CA ASP A 111 -0.37 -1.56 -10.60
C ASP A 111 0.27 -0.42 -9.81
N THR A 112 0.00 0.83 -10.18
CA THR A 112 0.48 2.02 -9.49
C THR A 112 -0.71 2.84 -9.02
N VAL A 113 -0.80 3.03 -7.73
CA VAL A 113 -1.92 3.66 -7.07
C VAL A 113 -1.47 4.93 -6.38
N THR A 114 -2.18 6.02 -6.65
CA THR A 114 -2.03 7.30 -5.95
C THR A 114 -3.35 7.62 -5.25
N ILE A 115 -3.35 7.68 -3.93
CA ILE A 115 -4.54 8.00 -3.14
C ILE A 115 -4.31 9.17 -2.21
N ARG A 116 -5.36 9.94 -1.98
CA ARG A 116 -5.44 10.94 -0.92
C ARG A 116 -6.48 10.50 0.10
N LEU A 117 -5.99 10.29 1.32
CA LEU A 117 -6.82 9.91 2.47
C LEU A 117 -7.59 11.12 3.02
N SER A 118 -8.83 10.90 3.42
CA SER A 118 -9.66 11.89 4.11
C SER A 118 -10.62 11.14 5.02
N ASP A 119 -10.43 11.24 6.31
CA ASP A 119 -11.20 10.49 7.31
C ASP A 119 -11.21 8.97 7.00
N ASN A 120 -12.40 8.41 6.87
CA ASN A 120 -12.63 7.01 6.52
C ASN A 120 -12.85 6.80 5.01
N LYS A 121 -12.35 7.71 4.18
CA LYS A 121 -12.45 7.65 2.72
C LYS A 121 -11.11 7.94 2.08
N PHE A 122 -10.97 7.55 0.84
CA PHE A 122 -9.96 8.09 -0.05
C PHE A 122 -10.51 8.26 -1.47
N SER A 123 -9.84 9.10 -2.22
CA SER A 123 -9.98 9.20 -3.67
C SER A 123 -8.62 9.18 -4.33
N GLY A 124 -8.56 8.74 -5.56
CA GLY A 124 -7.28 8.67 -6.25
C GLY A 124 -7.35 8.14 -7.67
N ILE A 125 -6.20 7.74 -8.14
CA ILE A 125 -5.96 7.21 -9.47
C ILE A 125 -5.27 5.86 -9.34
N ASN A 126 -5.65 4.93 -10.20
CA ASN A 126 -4.98 3.66 -10.37
C ASN A 126 -4.57 3.54 -11.84
N ASP A 127 -3.26 3.45 -12.09
CA ASP A 127 -2.66 3.22 -13.39
C ASP A 127 -2.21 1.75 -13.48
N LEU A 128 -2.79 1.01 -14.44
CA LEU A 128 -2.51 -0.41 -14.69
C LEU A 128 -1.71 -0.57 -15.98
N THR A 129 -0.68 -1.40 -15.95
CA THR A 129 0.06 -1.86 -17.11
C THR A 129 0.09 -3.38 -17.11
N LEU A 130 -0.47 -4.00 -18.15
CA LEU A 130 -0.44 -5.44 -18.36
C LEU A 130 0.49 -5.76 -19.52
N GLU A 131 1.61 -6.41 -19.21
CA GLU A 131 2.58 -6.89 -20.17
C GLU A 131 2.35 -8.38 -20.43
N SER A 132 2.29 -8.79 -21.67
CA SER A 132 2.15 -10.20 -22.09
C SER A 132 3.39 -10.65 -22.85
N TYR A 133 3.90 -11.80 -22.48
CA TYR A 133 5.16 -12.34 -23.00
C TYR A 133 4.94 -13.64 -23.78
N SER A 134 5.83 -13.90 -24.75
CA SER A 134 5.85 -15.14 -25.49
C SER A 134 6.22 -16.31 -24.57
N LEU A 135 5.51 -17.43 -24.70
CA LEU A 135 5.82 -18.67 -23.97
C LEU A 135 7.06 -19.40 -24.52
N VAL A 136 7.53 -19.03 -25.71
CA VAL A 136 8.63 -19.72 -26.38
C VAL A 136 9.99 -19.11 -26.02
N ASP A 137 10.10 -17.80 -26.07
CA ASP A 137 11.36 -17.07 -25.96
C ASP A 137 11.28 -15.88 -24.99
N ASN A 138 10.16 -15.75 -24.29
CA ASN A 138 9.92 -14.72 -23.27
C ASN A 138 10.08 -13.27 -23.75
N HIS A 139 9.94 -13.01 -25.07
CA HIS A 139 9.92 -11.62 -25.55
C HIS A 139 8.57 -10.96 -25.26
N LEU A 140 8.58 -9.64 -25.07
CA LEU A 140 7.38 -8.84 -24.86
C LEU A 140 6.54 -8.81 -26.14
N MET A 141 5.32 -9.31 -26.09
CA MET A 141 4.39 -9.38 -27.22
C MET A 141 3.40 -8.22 -27.23
N LYS A 142 2.90 -7.82 -26.08
CA LYS A 142 1.84 -6.83 -25.97
C LYS A 142 1.93 -6.07 -24.65
N THR A 143 1.65 -4.77 -24.72
CA THR A 143 1.45 -3.93 -23.53
C THR A 143 0.07 -3.27 -23.59
N GLU A 144 -0.71 -3.47 -22.54
CA GLU A 144 -2.03 -2.90 -22.38
C GLU A 144 -2.05 -1.98 -21.17
N HIS A 145 -2.71 -0.83 -21.30
CA HIS A 145 -2.77 0.18 -20.25
C HIS A 145 -4.21 0.53 -19.92
N ALA A 146 -4.46 0.81 -18.64
CA ALA A 146 -5.71 1.40 -18.18
C ALA A 146 -5.45 2.39 -17.05
N LYS A 147 -6.22 3.47 -17.04
CA LYS A 147 -6.28 4.44 -15.97
C LYS A 147 -7.68 4.47 -15.39
N TYR A 148 -7.77 4.37 -14.07
CA TYR A 148 -9.01 4.44 -13.33
C TYR A 148 -8.99 5.61 -12.35
N THR A 149 -10.13 6.25 -12.14
CA THR A 149 -10.42 6.95 -10.90
C THR A 149 -10.91 5.93 -9.88
N ILE A 150 -10.43 6.04 -8.65
CA ILE A 150 -10.81 5.14 -7.57
C ILE A 150 -11.33 5.91 -6.36
N LYS A 151 -12.27 5.29 -5.65
CA LYS A 151 -12.77 5.76 -4.36
C LYS A 151 -12.77 4.59 -3.39
N GLY A 152 -12.35 4.84 -2.16
CA GLY A 152 -12.36 3.87 -1.08
C GLY A 152 -13.19 4.35 0.10
N GLU A 153 -13.93 3.43 0.70
CA GLU A 153 -14.62 3.61 1.99
C GLU A 153 -14.07 2.60 2.98
N LYS A 154 -13.66 3.08 4.15
CA LYS A 154 -13.11 2.24 5.19
C LYS A 154 -14.18 1.39 5.84
N ILE A 155 -13.92 0.09 5.93
CA ILE A 155 -14.80 -0.88 6.58
C ILE A 155 -14.31 -1.18 8.00
N SER A 156 -12.98 -1.35 8.16
CA SER A 156 -12.37 -1.64 9.45
C SER A 156 -10.93 -1.14 9.50
N GLY A 157 -10.36 -1.04 10.70
CA GLY A 157 -9.02 -0.57 10.96
C GLY A 157 -8.98 0.87 11.47
N GLU A 158 -7.78 1.48 11.50
CA GLU A 158 -7.59 2.81 12.06
C GLU A 158 -8.17 3.91 11.15
N SER A 159 -8.66 4.99 11.79
CA SER A 159 -9.13 6.20 11.13
C SER A 159 -8.13 7.33 11.32
N ILE A 160 -8.03 8.23 10.32
CA ILE A 160 -7.24 9.48 10.41
C ILE A 160 -7.64 10.33 11.62
N LEU A 161 -8.92 10.31 12.01
CA LEU A 161 -9.45 11.16 13.12
C LEU A 161 -9.19 10.57 14.51
N LYS A 162 -8.53 9.44 14.64
CA LYS A 162 -8.09 8.95 15.95
C LYS A 162 -6.80 9.65 16.34
N ASN A 163 -6.95 10.79 17.02
CA ASN A 163 -5.89 11.42 17.80
C ASN A 163 -5.78 10.73 19.16
#